data_522941c9182e661dfaa1baaf3184b3d4
#
_entry.id   522941c9182e661dfaa1baaf3184b3d4
#
_cell.length_a   1.000
_cell.length_b   1.000
_cell.length_c   1.000
_cell.angle_alpha   90.00
_cell.angle_beta   90.00
_cell.angle_gamma   90.00
#
_symmetry.space_group_name_H-M   'P 1'
#
loop_
_entity.id
_entity.type
_entity.pdbx_description
1 polymer ?
#
loop_
_entity_poly.entity_id
_entity_poly.type
_entity_poly.pdbx_seq_one_letter_code
_entity_poly.pdbx_strand_id
1 'polypeptide(L)'
;MKCQKRLSYLFRKFALIKNFKGSANMSGKRIIISRTDGIGDVILALPMAGVLKKIYPDCKVIFLGRNYTKPIIETCANIDEFFAWDEIEKLDERESIKNLANLNADIILHVFPRRAVAELAKKAGIPFRVGTSSRAFHWSTCNRLIRLSRRKSTHHEAQLNLKILVSLGGKKKYTLNEIPEYFGFTKVKPLADPIRNLLDEKRFNLLVHPLSKGSAREWGIENFQELLKILPKDKFKIFISGTEEEGIMVRPLLVDKYPEVIDMSGKLSLDELISFISHMDGVLAASTGPLHIAAALGRYALGLYAPMRPIHPGRWAPIGKKAEYLVKDKYCSKCKKKNRCECIESITPAEVKGQILKMLP
;
A
#
# COMPACT_ATOMS: atom_id res chain seq x y z
N MET A 1 21.39 -32.89 28.30
CA MET A 1 22.25 -31.71 28.54
C MET A 1 22.46 -30.80 27.30
N LYS A 2 22.57 -31.27 26.05
CA LYS A 2 22.75 -30.38 24.86
C LYS A 2 21.51 -29.57 24.48
N CYS A 3 20.29 -30.04 24.78
CA CYS A 3 19.03 -29.35 24.43
C CYS A 3 18.76 -28.13 25.35
N GLN A 4 19.05 -28.25 26.65
CA GLN A 4 18.88 -27.15 27.61
C GLN A 4 19.85 -25.97 27.40
N LYS A 5 21.09 -26.24 26.96
CA LYS A 5 22.05 -25.17 26.62
C LYS A 5 21.66 -24.41 25.36
N ARG A 6 20.99 -25.05 24.37
CA ARG A 6 20.44 -24.36 23.18
C ARG A 6 19.23 -23.47 23.53
N LEU A 7 18.34 -23.93 24.42
CA LEU A 7 17.23 -23.11 24.89
C LEU A 7 17.72 -21.87 25.69
N SER A 8 18.71 -22.05 26.59
CA SER A 8 19.23 -20.93 27.36
C SER A 8 19.98 -19.91 26.52
N TYR A 9 20.66 -20.32 25.45
CA TYR A 9 21.28 -19.41 24.48
C TYR A 9 20.24 -18.65 23.66
N LEU A 10 19.14 -19.29 23.28
CA LEU A 10 17.99 -18.66 22.63
C LEU A 10 17.30 -17.67 23.57
N PHE A 11 17.06 -18.04 24.85
CA PHE A 11 16.47 -17.13 25.85
C PHE A 11 17.36 -15.93 26.17
N ARG A 12 18.69 -16.08 26.20
CA ARG A 12 19.62 -14.93 26.40
C ARG A 12 19.61 -13.98 25.20
N LYS A 13 19.41 -14.44 23.96
CA LYS A 13 19.18 -13.57 22.78
C LYS A 13 17.81 -12.87 22.83
N PHE A 14 16.80 -13.47 23.45
CA PHE A 14 15.50 -12.84 23.67
C PHE A 14 15.50 -11.77 24.78
N ALA A 15 16.36 -11.89 25.76
CA ALA A 15 16.47 -10.92 26.87
C ALA A 15 17.20 -9.62 26.48
N LEU A 16 17.80 -9.55 25.30
CA LEU A 16 18.44 -8.34 24.77
C LEU A 16 17.48 -7.45 23.94
N ILE A 17 16.20 -7.34 24.39
CA ILE A 17 15.43 -6.12 24.15
C ILE A 17 15.95 -5.06 25.16
N LYS A 18 17.21 -4.73 25.08
CA LYS A 18 17.65 -3.43 25.55
C LYS A 18 16.93 -2.44 24.63
N ASN A 19 15.87 -1.81 25.17
CA ASN A 19 15.34 -0.58 24.62
C ASN A 19 16.56 0.20 24.09
N PHE A 20 16.42 0.80 22.93
CA PHE A 20 17.34 1.81 22.42
C PHE A 20 17.23 3.03 23.35
N LYS A 21 17.60 2.82 24.64
CA LYS A 21 17.82 3.83 25.67
C LYS A 21 19.26 4.31 25.52
N GLY A 22 19.51 4.87 24.40
CA GLY A 22 20.62 5.71 24.13
C GLY A 22 20.12 6.62 23.05
N SER A 23 20.12 7.89 23.33
CA SER A 23 20.12 8.95 22.34
C SER A 23 21.39 8.83 21.47
N ALA A 24 21.58 7.66 20.83
CA ALA A 24 22.48 7.59 19.71
C ALA A 24 21.95 8.63 18.72
N ASN A 25 22.72 9.67 18.51
CA ASN A 25 22.42 10.74 17.60
C ASN A 25 21.93 10.12 16.27
N MET A 26 20.63 10.20 16.02
CA MET A 26 20.00 9.69 14.78
C MET A 26 20.06 10.72 13.66
N SER A 27 20.65 11.89 13.93
CA SER A 27 20.90 12.92 12.92
C SER A 27 21.80 12.36 11.82
N GLY A 28 21.41 12.57 10.58
CA GLY A 28 22.14 12.10 9.41
C GLY A 28 22.08 10.59 9.15
N LYS A 29 21.40 9.78 9.97
CA LYS A 29 21.29 8.34 9.78
C LYS A 29 20.54 7.98 8.50
N ARG A 30 21.05 6.99 7.78
CA ARG A 30 20.48 6.45 6.55
C ARG A 30 19.69 5.19 6.87
N ILE A 31 18.37 5.23 6.60
CA ILE A 31 17.42 4.17 6.99
C ILE A 31 16.76 3.60 5.75
N ILE A 32 16.94 2.30 5.51
CA ILE A 32 16.24 1.59 4.43
C ILE A 32 14.91 1.04 4.94
N ILE A 33 13.82 1.38 4.26
CA ILE A 33 12.52 0.72 4.35
C ILE A 33 12.44 -0.28 3.20
N SER A 34 12.42 -1.59 3.50
CA SER A 34 12.38 -2.64 2.49
C SER A 34 10.98 -3.19 2.34
N ARG A 35 10.32 -2.89 1.20
CA ARG A 35 9.03 -3.46 0.81
C ARG A 35 8.95 -3.63 -0.71
N THR A 36 8.83 -4.87 -1.17
CA THR A 36 8.96 -5.27 -2.57
C THR A 36 7.72 -6.00 -3.10
N ASP A 37 6.55 -5.70 -2.57
CA ASP A 37 5.24 -6.22 -2.97
C ASP A 37 4.37 -5.16 -3.67
N GLY A 38 3.05 -5.30 -3.68
CA GLY A 38 2.13 -4.53 -4.51
C GLY A 38 2.02 -3.03 -4.19
N ILE A 39 1.42 -2.26 -5.12
CA ILE A 39 1.21 -0.80 -5.00
C ILE A 39 0.51 -0.44 -3.69
N GLY A 40 -0.63 -1.10 -3.37
CA GLY A 40 -1.36 -0.83 -2.13
C GLY A 40 -0.53 -1.11 -0.88
N ASP A 41 0.28 -2.16 -0.92
CA ASP A 41 1.22 -2.52 0.15
C ASP A 41 2.28 -1.45 0.38
N VAL A 42 2.85 -0.92 -0.70
CA VAL A 42 3.85 0.16 -0.67
C VAL A 42 3.23 1.43 -0.11
N ILE A 43 2.04 1.84 -0.59
CA ILE A 43 1.33 3.02 -0.08
C ILE A 43 1.11 2.90 1.43
N LEU A 44 0.65 1.75 1.91
CA LEU A 44 0.43 1.52 3.34
C LEU A 44 1.73 1.42 4.18
N ALA A 45 2.90 1.46 3.54
CA ALA A 45 4.20 1.57 4.20
C ALA A 45 4.76 3.00 4.19
N LEU A 46 4.31 3.89 3.31
CA LEU A 46 4.78 5.29 3.24
C LEU A 46 4.69 6.04 4.58
N PRO A 47 3.64 5.85 5.41
CA PRO A 47 3.58 6.49 6.72
C PRO A 47 4.78 6.20 7.63
N MET A 48 5.53 5.11 7.39
CA MET A 48 6.76 4.83 8.13
C MET A 48 7.81 5.93 7.91
N ALA A 49 7.95 6.40 6.67
CA ALA A 49 8.88 7.49 6.34
C ALA A 49 8.47 8.79 7.03
N GLY A 50 7.18 9.14 7.02
CA GLY A 50 6.67 10.33 7.72
C GLY A 50 6.89 10.28 9.23
N VAL A 51 6.67 9.12 9.85
CA VAL A 51 6.97 8.94 11.29
C VAL A 51 8.47 9.05 11.56
N LEU A 52 9.33 8.48 10.71
CA LEU A 52 10.79 8.61 10.84
C LEU A 52 11.23 10.07 10.74
N LYS A 53 10.76 10.81 9.74
CA LYS A 53 11.06 12.25 9.58
C LYS A 53 10.54 13.08 10.76
N LYS A 54 9.40 12.71 11.36
CA LYS A 54 8.88 13.38 12.56
C LYS A 54 9.74 13.15 13.81
N ILE A 55 10.25 11.93 13.98
CA ILE A 55 11.09 11.57 15.15
C ILE A 55 12.54 12.02 14.93
N TYR A 56 13.02 11.92 13.70
CA TYR A 56 14.41 12.19 13.30
C TYR A 56 14.42 13.04 12.01
N PRO A 57 14.25 14.36 12.13
CA PRO A 57 14.09 15.25 10.95
C PRO A 57 15.25 15.15 9.95
N ASP A 58 16.48 14.97 10.43
CA ASP A 58 17.69 14.93 9.59
C ASP A 58 18.00 13.52 9.05
N CYS A 59 17.20 12.49 9.36
CA CYS A 59 17.46 11.16 8.82
C CYS A 59 17.23 11.12 7.30
N LYS A 60 17.98 10.28 6.61
CA LYS A 60 17.75 9.96 5.19
C LYS A 60 17.00 8.66 5.06
N VAL A 61 15.85 8.71 4.40
CA VAL A 61 15.00 7.53 4.19
C VAL A 61 15.19 7.03 2.76
N ILE A 62 15.68 5.81 2.65
CA ILE A 62 15.84 5.09 1.38
C ILE A 62 14.71 4.05 1.30
N PHE A 63 14.00 3.98 0.19
CA PHE A 63 12.99 2.94 -0.01
C PHE A 63 13.51 1.88 -0.98
N LEU A 64 13.69 0.65 -0.49
CA LEU A 64 14.01 -0.51 -1.30
C LEU A 64 12.71 -1.15 -1.78
N GLY A 65 12.41 -0.98 -3.05
CA GLY A 65 11.17 -1.39 -3.71
C GLY A 65 11.37 -2.02 -5.08
N ARG A 66 10.28 -2.29 -5.77
CA ARG A 66 10.25 -2.74 -7.18
C ARG A 66 10.17 -1.55 -8.13
N ASN A 67 10.77 -1.67 -9.31
CA ASN A 67 10.76 -0.61 -10.32
C ASN A 67 9.35 -0.13 -10.66
N TYR A 68 8.39 -1.04 -10.81
CA TYR A 68 7.01 -0.67 -11.12
C TYR A 68 6.31 0.13 -10.00
N THR A 69 6.83 0.12 -8.77
CA THR A 69 6.30 0.92 -7.66
C THR A 69 7.06 2.24 -7.44
N LYS A 70 8.13 2.50 -8.23
CA LYS A 70 8.95 3.70 -8.12
C LYS A 70 8.12 4.99 -8.14
N PRO A 71 7.13 5.18 -9.04
CA PRO A 71 6.33 6.39 -9.07
C PRO A 71 5.59 6.68 -7.75
N ILE A 72 5.09 5.64 -7.06
CA ILE A 72 4.46 5.78 -5.75
C ILE A 72 5.46 6.32 -4.72
N ILE A 73 6.69 5.83 -4.75
CA ILE A 73 7.73 6.17 -3.79
C ILE A 73 8.22 7.60 -4.03
N GLU A 74 8.43 7.99 -5.29
CA GLU A 74 8.86 9.32 -5.69
C GLU A 74 7.82 10.42 -5.40
N THR A 75 6.54 10.06 -5.38
CA THR A 75 5.46 10.97 -4.97
C THR A 75 5.49 11.29 -3.46
N CYS A 76 6.17 10.47 -2.65
CA CYS A 76 6.27 10.67 -1.20
C CYS A 76 7.38 11.67 -0.84
N ALA A 77 7.02 12.82 -0.26
CA ALA A 77 7.98 13.84 0.16
C ALA A 77 8.92 13.40 1.29
N ASN A 78 8.52 12.39 2.06
CA ASN A 78 9.28 11.87 3.21
C ASN A 78 10.37 10.86 2.82
N ILE A 79 10.44 10.46 1.54
CA ILE A 79 11.46 9.54 1.04
C ILE A 79 12.49 10.34 0.25
N ASP A 80 13.76 10.12 0.56
CA ASP A 80 14.89 10.83 -0.04
C ASP A 80 15.44 10.09 -1.27
N GLU A 81 15.46 8.74 -1.23
CA GLU A 81 16.07 7.91 -2.28
C GLU A 81 15.24 6.66 -2.54
N PHE A 82 15.18 6.25 -3.81
CA PHE A 82 14.64 4.95 -4.23
C PHE A 82 15.78 4.01 -4.61
N PHE A 83 15.70 2.75 -4.18
CA PHE A 83 16.64 1.70 -4.55
C PHE A 83 15.90 0.49 -5.12
N ALA A 84 16.18 0.17 -6.39
CA ALA A 84 15.47 -0.85 -7.13
C ALA A 84 15.95 -2.26 -6.79
N TRP A 85 15.09 -3.07 -6.19
CA TRP A 85 15.39 -4.48 -5.95
C TRP A 85 15.50 -5.28 -7.25
N ASP A 86 14.71 -4.94 -8.27
CA ASP A 86 14.72 -5.62 -9.58
C ASP A 86 16.08 -5.60 -10.28
N GLU A 87 16.89 -4.59 -10.02
CA GLU A 87 18.23 -4.47 -10.58
C GLU A 87 19.22 -5.30 -9.79
N ILE A 88 19.09 -5.28 -8.47
CA ILE A 88 20.00 -6.01 -7.57
C ILE A 88 19.82 -7.52 -7.68
N GLU A 89 18.60 -8.03 -7.81
CA GLU A 89 18.37 -9.47 -7.88
C GLU A 89 18.86 -10.12 -9.19
N LYS A 90 19.26 -9.33 -10.19
CA LYS A 90 19.84 -9.79 -11.45
C LYS A 90 21.38 -9.87 -11.41
N LEU A 91 22.00 -9.22 -10.45
CA LEU A 91 23.45 -9.18 -10.29
C LEU A 91 23.97 -10.43 -9.60
N ASP A 92 25.26 -10.71 -9.76
CA ASP A 92 25.93 -11.69 -8.92
C ASP A 92 25.96 -11.25 -7.44
N GLU A 93 26.29 -12.18 -6.56
CA GLU A 93 26.26 -11.91 -5.12
C GLU A 93 27.25 -10.80 -4.71
N ARG A 94 28.43 -10.77 -5.29
CA ARG A 94 29.48 -9.80 -4.95
C ARG A 94 29.08 -8.39 -5.34
N GLU A 95 28.54 -8.24 -6.54
CA GLU A 95 28.04 -6.97 -7.03
C GLU A 95 26.81 -6.50 -6.23
N SER A 96 25.90 -7.41 -5.93
CA SER A 96 24.71 -7.11 -5.10
C SER A 96 25.12 -6.60 -3.71
N ILE A 97 26.11 -7.26 -3.06
CA ILE A 97 26.66 -6.82 -1.77
C ILE A 97 27.26 -5.41 -1.89
N LYS A 98 28.10 -5.16 -2.91
CA LYS A 98 28.74 -3.87 -3.15
C LYS A 98 27.73 -2.77 -3.36
N ASN A 99 26.72 -2.99 -4.21
CA ASN A 99 25.66 -2.01 -4.48
C ASN A 99 24.88 -1.64 -3.22
N LEU A 100 24.47 -2.64 -2.43
CA LEU A 100 23.74 -2.37 -1.18
C LEU A 100 24.62 -1.71 -0.12
N ALA A 101 25.90 -2.07 -0.03
CA ALA A 101 26.87 -1.46 0.89
C ALA A 101 27.14 0.01 0.55
N ASN A 102 27.18 0.37 -0.74
CA ASN A 102 27.39 1.75 -1.21
C ASN A 102 26.28 2.71 -0.77
N LEU A 103 25.10 2.21 -0.38
CA LEU A 103 24.08 3.05 0.22
C LEU A 103 24.47 3.60 1.60
N ASN A 104 25.55 3.08 2.20
CA ASN A 104 26.01 3.47 3.54
C ASN A 104 24.88 3.52 4.58
N ALA A 105 23.98 2.56 4.50
CA ALA A 105 22.81 2.52 5.36
C ALA A 105 23.17 2.05 6.78
N ASP A 106 22.73 2.81 7.77
CA ASP A 106 22.89 2.44 9.19
C ASP A 106 21.86 1.40 9.62
N ILE A 107 20.66 1.47 9.05
CA ILE A 107 19.50 0.68 9.48
C ILE A 107 18.74 0.16 8.25
N ILE A 108 18.31 -1.10 8.33
CA ILE A 108 17.30 -1.64 7.40
C ILE A 108 16.11 -2.19 8.17
N LEU A 109 14.90 -1.84 7.72
CA LEU A 109 13.62 -2.29 8.22
C LEU A 109 12.99 -3.27 7.23
N HIS A 110 12.95 -4.55 7.57
CA HIS A 110 12.34 -5.59 6.73
C HIS A 110 10.82 -5.59 6.90
N VAL A 111 10.13 -4.69 6.19
CA VAL A 111 8.67 -4.54 6.24
C VAL A 111 8.00 -5.72 5.53
N PHE A 112 8.42 -6.02 4.31
CA PHE A 112 8.10 -7.27 3.63
C PHE A 112 9.25 -8.27 3.84
N PRO A 113 9.01 -9.41 4.52
CA PRO A 113 10.07 -10.34 4.92
C PRO A 113 10.53 -11.20 3.73
N ARG A 114 11.49 -10.71 2.96
CA ARG A 114 12.15 -11.42 1.86
C ARG A 114 13.52 -11.95 2.31
N ARG A 115 13.75 -13.27 2.22
CA ARG A 115 14.99 -13.90 2.68
C ARG A 115 16.20 -13.32 1.97
N ALA A 116 16.17 -13.21 0.63
CA ALA A 116 17.29 -12.69 -0.15
C ALA A 116 17.71 -11.28 0.28
N VAL A 117 16.75 -10.37 0.52
CA VAL A 117 17.06 -9.01 1.02
C VAL A 117 17.69 -9.07 2.42
N ALA A 118 17.22 -9.95 3.30
CA ALA A 118 17.73 -10.04 4.67
C ALA A 118 19.16 -10.64 4.72
N GLU A 119 19.44 -11.63 3.88
CA GLU A 119 20.76 -12.24 3.74
C GLU A 119 21.75 -11.24 3.12
N LEU A 120 21.33 -10.53 2.06
CA LEU A 120 22.14 -9.51 1.42
C LEU A 120 22.47 -8.37 2.37
N ALA A 121 21.49 -7.86 3.13
CA ALA A 121 21.71 -6.79 4.12
C ALA A 121 22.71 -7.20 5.22
N LYS A 122 22.72 -8.48 5.61
CA LYS A 122 23.70 -9.00 6.56
C LYS A 122 25.11 -9.05 5.94
N LYS A 123 25.24 -9.52 4.69
CA LYS A 123 26.50 -9.61 3.95
C LYS A 123 27.07 -8.23 3.62
N ALA A 124 26.20 -7.27 3.29
CA ALA A 124 26.58 -5.87 3.06
C ALA A 124 26.97 -5.11 4.34
N GLY A 125 26.91 -5.76 5.52
CA GLY A 125 27.38 -5.18 6.76
C GLY A 125 26.49 -4.12 7.36
N ILE A 126 25.20 -3.98 6.95
CA ILE A 126 24.30 -2.98 7.55
C ILE A 126 24.21 -3.21 9.07
N PRO A 127 24.56 -2.21 9.91
CA PRO A 127 24.72 -2.41 11.36
C PRO A 127 23.43 -2.84 12.07
N PHE A 128 22.29 -2.17 11.80
CA PHE A 128 21.02 -2.48 12.41
C PHE A 128 20.04 -3.07 11.41
N ARG A 129 19.66 -4.31 11.62
CA ARG A 129 18.76 -5.06 10.74
C ARG A 129 17.53 -5.49 11.54
N VAL A 130 16.42 -4.79 11.30
CA VAL A 130 15.15 -4.99 12.02
C VAL A 130 14.26 -5.93 11.23
N GLY A 131 13.88 -7.04 11.82
CA GLY A 131 12.98 -8.03 11.24
C GLY A 131 11.88 -8.46 12.19
N THR A 132 11.04 -9.42 11.77
CA THR A 132 9.96 -9.95 12.60
C THR A 132 10.33 -11.33 13.16
N SER A 133 9.99 -11.61 14.40
CA SER A 133 10.26 -12.91 15.06
C SER A 133 9.45 -14.07 14.45
N SER A 134 8.43 -13.78 13.64
CA SER A 134 7.61 -14.77 12.94
C SER A 134 8.26 -15.41 11.72
N ARG A 135 9.47 -14.96 11.34
CA ARG A 135 10.24 -15.49 10.20
C ARG A 135 11.57 -16.06 10.69
N ALA A 136 11.74 -17.37 10.51
CA ALA A 136 12.93 -18.08 11.03
C ALA A 136 14.25 -17.52 10.46
N PHE A 137 14.31 -17.16 9.18
CA PHE A 137 15.51 -16.58 8.59
C PHE A 137 15.92 -15.23 9.20
N HIS A 138 14.99 -14.45 9.77
CA HIS A 138 15.33 -13.22 10.47
C HIS A 138 16.12 -13.48 11.77
N TRP A 139 16.06 -14.70 12.34
CA TRP A 139 16.79 -15.01 13.56
C TRP A 139 18.30 -15.05 13.33
N SER A 140 18.73 -15.37 12.11
CA SER A 140 20.15 -15.39 11.72
C SER A 140 20.61 -14.17 10.95
N THR A 141 19.68 -13.42 10.30
CA THR A 141 20.01 -12.29 9.47
C THR A 141 19.76 -10.93 10.14
N CYS A 142 18.84 -10.87 11.09
CA CYS A 142 18.51 -9.63 11.80
C CYS A 142 19.05 -9.65 13.23
N ASN A 143 19.46 -8.48 13.74
CA ASN A 143 19.92 -8.33 15.12
C ASN A 143 18.92 -7.58 16.01
N ARG A 144 17.77 -7.19 15.46
CA ARG A 144 16.61 -6.65 16.17
C ARG A 144 15.35 -7.35 15.66
N LEU A 145 14.60 -7.99 16.56
CA LEU A 145 13.39 -8.73 16.20
C LEU A 145 12.16 -8.12 16.88
N ILE A 146 11.17 -7.79 16.09
CA ILE A 146 9.87 -7.31 16.56
C ILE A 146 8.88 -8.48 16.60
N ARG A 147 8.18 -8.64 17.74
CA ARG A 147 7.09 -9.61 17.85
C ARG A 147 5.88 -9.15 17.05
N LEU A 148 5.79 -9.60 15.80
CA LEU A 148 4.74 -9.25 14.87
C LEU A 148 4.35 -10.47 14.05
N SER A 149 3.04 -10.77 14.00
CA SER A 149 2.46 -11.78 13.13
C SER A 149 1.29 -11.17 12.36
N ARG A 150 1.44 -11.05 11.06
CA ARG A 150 0.37 -10.58 10.17
C ARG A 150 -0.79 -11.57 10.08
N ARG A 151 -0.51 -12.87 10.16
CA ARG A 151 -1.54 -13.94 10.03
C ARG A 151 -2.59 -13.92 11.13
N LYS A 152 -2.19 -13.59 12.36
CA LYS A 152 -3.05 -13.62 13.56
C LYS A 152 -3.49 -12.21 14.02
N SER A 153 -3.15 -11.17 13.29
CA SER A 153 -3.43 -9.79 13.69
C SER A 153 -4.84 -9.35 13.27
N THR A 154 -5.45 -8.54 14.11
CA THR A 154 -6.66 -7.77 13.82
C THR A 154 -6.36 -6.32 13.42
N HIS A 155 -5.08 -5.92 13.49
CA HIS A 155 -4.66 -4.57 13.11
C HIS A 155 -4.60 -4.41 11.58
N HIS A 156 -4.78 -3.16 11.17
CA HIS A 156 -4.60 -2.74 9.78
C HIS A 156 -3.13 -2.88 9.33
N GLU A 157 -2.91 -3.14 8.02
CA GLU A 157 -1.55 -3.35 7.50
C GLU A 157 -0.63 -2.16 7.77
N ALA A 158 -1.10 -0.92 7.62
CA ALA A 158 -0.32 0.27 7.95
C ALA A 158 0.09 0.32 9.44
N GLN A 159 -0.82 -0.07 10.36
CA GLN A 159 -0.48 -0.16 11.78
C GLN A 159 0.59 -1.22 12.05
N LEU A 160 0.54 -2.35 11.33
CA LEU A 160 1.55 -3.40 11.44
C LEU A 160 2.91 -2.95 10.90
N ASN A 161 2.91 -2.15 9.83
CA ASN A 161 4.13 -1.55 9.30
C ASN A 161 4.75 -0.59 10.32
N LEU A 162 3.95 0.34 10.84
CA LEU A 162 4.39 1.30 11.85
C LEU A 162 4.88 0.64 13.15
N LYS A 163 4.35 -0.53 13.51
CA LYS A 163 4.82 -1.27 14.68
C LYS A 163 6.31 -1.66 14.61
N ILE A 164 6.88 -1.77 13.41
CA ILE A 164 8.30 -2.06 13.22
C ILE A 164 9.16 -0.92 13.77
N LEU A 165 8.66 0.31 13.73
CA LEU A 165 9.35 1.51 14.21
C LEU A 165 9.48 1.58 15.74
N VAL A 166 8.82 0.72 16.50
CA VAL A 166 8.98 0.66 17.97
C VAL A 166 10.46 0.45 18.37
N SER A 167 11.22 -0.25 17.53
CA SER A 167 12.67 -0.44 17.72
C SER A 167 13.48 0.85 17.58
N LEU A 168 12.90 1.87 16.96
CA LEU A 168 13.51 3.18 16.69
C LEU A 168 12.77 4.32 17.43
N GLY A 169 12.10 4.06 18.53
CA GLY A 169 11.41 5.09 19.30
C GLY A 169 10.00 5.46 18.81
N GLY A 170 9.49 4.79 17.79
CA GLY A 170 8.10 4.95 17.35
C GLY A 170 7.09 4.52 18.42
N LYS A 171 5.86 5.04 18.34
CA LYS A 171 4.76 4.66 19.24
C LYS A 171 4.47 3.15 19.15
N LYS A 172 4.02 2.56 20.26
CA LYS A 172 3.57 1.16 20.30
C LYS A 172 2.30 0.92 19.48
N LYS A 173 1.46 1.94 19.33
CA LYS A 173 0.20 1.88 18.60
C LYS A 173 -0.07 3.23 17.91
N TYR A 174 -0.51 3.17 16.66
CA TYR A 174 -1.04 4.29 15.88
C TYR A 174 -2.52 4.05 15.60
N THR A 175 -3.36 5.07 15.73
CA THR A 175 -4.76 5.01 15.33
C THR A 175 -4.89 5.17 13.81
N LEU A 176 -5.97 4.66 13.21
CA LEU A 176 -6.18 4.84 11.77
C LEU A 176 -6.38 6.31 11.40
N ASN A 177 -6.94 7.11 12.29
CA ASN A 177 -7.21 8.52 12.05
C ASN A 177 -5.95 9.41 12.05
N GLU A 178 -4.86 9.00 12.75
CA GLU A 178 -3.60 9.77 12.74
C GLU A 178 -2.66 9.37 11.59
N ILE A 179 -2.84 8.19 10.99
CA ILE A 179 -1.94 7.68 9.94
C ILE A 179 -1.93 8.58 8.68
N PRO A 180 -3.05 9.18 8.22
CA PRO A 180 -3.05 10.07 7.06
C PRO A 180 -2.05 11.23 7.13
N GLU A 181 -1.73 11.71 8.33
CA GLU A 181 -0.78 12.82 8.53
C GLU A 181 0.67 12.47 8.16
N TYR A 182 0.97 11.17 8.04
CA TYR A 182 2.33 10.68 7.79
C TYR A 182 2.59 10.23 6.36
N PHE A 183 1.59 10.25 5.46
CA PHE A 183 1.79 9.78 4.08
C PHE A 183 2.83 10.62 3.33
N GLY A 184 2.77 11.94 3.45
CA GLY A 184 3.64 12.83 2.67
C GLY A 184 3.51 12.65 1.16
N PHE A 185 2.33 12.23 0.68
CA PHE A 185 2.07 11.89 -0.71
C PHE A 185 1.70 13.16 -1.50
N THR A 186 2.70 14.02 -1.75
CA THR A 186 2.52 15.42 -2.19
C THR A 186 3.32 15.82 -3.43
N LYS A 187 4.35 15.04 -3.84
CA LYS A 187 5.14 15.33 -5.04
C LYS A 187 4.46 14.77 -6.29
N VAL A 188 3.23 15.18 -6.54
CA VAL A 188 2.48 14.75 -7.71
C VAL A 188 2.96 15.50 -8.95
N LYS A 189 3.21 14.78 -10.04
CA LYS A 189 3.57 15.38 -11.33
C LYS A 189 2.36 16.13 -11.92
N PRO A 190 2.56 17.18 -12.70
CA PRO A 190 1.48 17.86 -13.41
C PRO A 190 0.71 16.91 -14.32
N LEU A 191 -0.60 17.10 -14.42
CA LEU A 191 -1.44 16.37 -15.38
C LEU A 191 -1.26 16.97 -16.78
N ALA A 192 -1.02 16.13 -17.77
CA ALA A 192 -0.90 16.54 -19.17
C ALA A 192 -2.21 17.18 -19.67
N ASP A 193 -2.11 18.27 -20.44
CA ASP A 193 -3.26 19.03 -20.91
C ASP A 193 -4.31 18.20 -21.68
N PRO A 194 -3.95 17.26 -22.57
CA PRO A 194 -4.94 16.42 -23.25
C PRO A 194 -5.82 15.61 -22.28
N ILE A 195 -5.25 15.18 -21.15
CA ILE A 195 -5.97 14.42 -20.12
C ILE A 195 -6.75 15.38 -19.23
N ARG A 196 -6.16 16.53 -18.88
CA ARG A 196 -6.81 17.57 -18.08
C ARG A 196 -8.09 18.07 -18.75
N ASN A 197 -8.09 18.26 -20.06
CA ASN A 197 -9.24 18.73 -20.84
C ASN A 197 -10.41 17.73 -20.87
N LEU A 198 -10.21 16.49 -20.43
CA LEU A 198 -11.29 15.52 -20.25
C LEU A 198 -12.10 15.73 -18.96
N LEU A 199 -11.54 16.46 -18.00
CA LEU A 199 -12.19 16.71 -16.70
C LEU A 199 -13.37 17.69 -16.87
N ASP A 200 -14.32 17.58 -15.95
CA ASP A 200 -15.48 18.49 -15.90
C ASP A 200 -15.42 19.31 -14.62
N GLU A 201 -15.45 20.63 -14.74
CA GLU A 201 -15.37 21.54 -13.60
C GLU A 201 -16.70 21.65 -12.83
N LYS A 202 -17.82 21.26 -13.44
CA LYS A 202 -19.17 21.40 -12.87
C LYS A 202 -19.71 20.09 -12.31
N ARG A 203 -19.20 18.96 -12.80
CA ARG A 203 -19.61 17.63 -12.38
C ARG A 203 -18.55 16.97 -11.53
N PHE A 204 -18.97 16.11 -10.64
CA PHE A 204 -18.07 15.26 -9.83
C PHE A 204 -17.34 14.25 -10.74
N ASN A 205 -16.02 14.38 -10.83
CA ASN A 205 -15.17 13.48 -11.62
C ASN A 205 -14.94 12.19 -10.83
N LEU A 206 -15.66 11.14 -11.19
CA LEU A 206 -15.60 9.83 -10.54
C LEU A 206 -14.78 8.85 -11.37
N LEU A 207 -13.68 8.36 -10.80
CA LEU A 207 -12.92 7.26 -11.37
C LEU A 207 -13.44 5.92 -10.85
N VAL A 208 -13.81 5.03 -11.75
CA VAL A 208 -14.23 3.67 -11.46
C VAL A 208 -13.13 2.71 -11.92
N HIS A 209 -12.67 1.83 -11.01
CA HIS A 209 -11.67 0.80 -11.33
C HIS A 209 -12.27 -0.58 -11.04
N PRO A 210 -12.89 -1.22 -12.06
CA PRO A 210 -13.79 -2.36 -11.82
C PRO A 210 -13.08 -3.68 -11.56
N LEU A 211 -11.87 -3.89 -12.10
CA LEU A 211 -11.13 -5.14 -12.03
C LEU A 211 -9.94 -5.06 -11.06
N SER A 212 -9.23 -6.17 -10.84
CA SER A 212 -8.21 -6.26 -9.78
C SER A 212 -6.98 -7.07 -10.12
N LYS A 213 -6.89 -7.68 -11.30
CA LYS A 213 -5.87 -8.69 -11.66
C LYS A 213 -5.70 -9.77 -10.57
N GLY A 214 -6.78 -10.13 -9.88
CA GLY A 214 -6.77 -11.14 -8.82
C GLY A 214 -6.22 -10.68 -7.47
N SER A 215 -5.85 -9.41 -7.30
CA SER A 215 -5.37 -8.87 -6.02
C SER A 215 -6.49 -8.71 -4.98
N ALA A 216 -7.74 -8.59 -5.44
CA ALA A 216 -8.94 -8.47 -4.61
C ALA A 216 -10.07 -9.36 -5.16
N ARG A 217 -11.18 -9.45 -4.42
CA ARG A 217 -12.45 -9.93 -4.96
C ARG A 217 -13.14 -8.79 -5.68
N GLU A 218 -13.72 -9.09 -6.83
CA GLU A 218 -14.37 -8.11 -7.70
C GLU A 218 -15.87 -8.05 -7.42
N TRP A 219 -16.46 -6.90 -7.64
CA TRP A 219 -17.88 -6.64 -7.37
C TRP A 219 -18.80 -7.22 -8.47
N GLY A 220 -18.24 -7.48 -9.66
CA GLY A 220 -18.95 -7.95 -10.85
C GLY A 220 -19.31 -6.80 -11.80
N ILE A 221 -19.10 -7.06 -13.10
CA ILE A 221 -19.31 -6.06 -14.14
C ILE A 221 -20.79 -5.66 -14.24
N GLU A 222 -21.70 -6.59 -14.01
CA GLU A 222 -23.15 -6.38 -14.03
C GLU A 222 -23.56 -5.31 -12.98
N ASN A 223 -22.98 -5.35 -11.80
CA ASN A 223 -23.21 -4.36 -10.77
C ASN A 223 -22.72 -2.96 -11.16
N PHE A 224 -21.57 -2.88 -11.85
CA PHE A 224 -21.08 -1.61 -12.40
C PHE A 224 -22.01 -1.09 -13.52
N GLN A 225 -22.53 -1.96 -14.39
CA GLN A 225 -23.50 -1.57 -15.41
C GLN A 225 -24.77 -0.95 -14.78
N GLU A 226 -25.33 -1.60 -13.77
CA GLU A 226 -26.49 -1.07 -13.07
C GLU A 226 -26.18 0.24 -12.33
N LEU A 227 -24.98 0.36 -11.75
CA LEU A 227 -24.57 1.61 -11.12
C LEU A 227 -24.50 2.75 -12.15
N LEU A 228 -23.91 2.52 -13.33
CA LEU A 228 -23.82 3.53 -14.40
C LEU A 228 -25.20 3.99 -14.88
N LYS A 229 -26.19 3.08 -14.93
CA LYS A 229 -27.58 3.43 -15.30
C LYS A 229 -28.25 4.36 -14.31
N ILE A 230 -28.00 4.15 -13.00
CA ILE A 230 -28.71 4.85 -11.93
C ILE A 230 -28.00 6.11 -11.42
N LEU A 231 -26.72 6.33 -11.74
CA LEU A 231 -25.99 7.55 -11.36
C LEU A 231 -26.55 8.75 -12.16
N PRO A 232 -26.81 9.90 -11.51
CA PRO A 232 -27.25 11.12 -12.18
C PRO A 232 -26.18 11.64 -13.15
N LYS A 233 -26.45 11.62 -14.45
CA LYS A 233 -25.50 12.03 -15.50
C LYS A 233 -25.15 13.51 -15.46
N ASP A 234 -26.06 14.32 -14.98
CA ASP A 234 -25.88 15.76 -14.76
C ASP A 234 -24.93 16.08 -13.60
N LYS A 235 -24.76 15.16 -12.64
CA LYS A 235 -23.90 15.34 -11.46
C LYS A 235 -22.52 14.70 -11.60
N PHE A 236 -22.38 13.67 -12.42
CA PHE A 236 -21.15 12.87 -12.51
C PHE A 236 -20.55 12.87 -13.90
N LYS A 237 -19.22 13.06 -13.95
CA LYS A 237 -18.36 12.70 -15.08
C LYS A 237 -17.63 11.43 -14.71
N ILE A 238 -17.84 10.35 -15.48
CA ILE A 238 -17.33 9.01 -15.11
C ILE A 238 -16.18 8.61 -16.02
N PHE A 239 -15.13 8.12 -15.39
CA PHE A 239 -13.94 7.56 -16.03
C PHE A 239 -13.78 6.10 -15.61
N ILE A 240 -13.44 5.23 -16.56
CA ILE A 240 -13.07 3.83 -16.28
C ILE A 240 -11.56 3.69 -16.40
N SER A 241 -10.92 3.10 -15.41
CA SER A 241 -9.48 2.77 -15.46
C SER A 241 -9.22 1.27 -15.32
N GLY A 242 -8.09 0.86 -15.84
CA GLY A 242 -7.58 -0.51 -15.82
C GLY A 242 -6.28 -0.58 -16.60
N THR A 243 -5.67 -1.76 -16.64
CA THR A 243 -4.61 -2.04 -17.60
C THR A 243 -5.23 -2.25 -18.99
N GLU A 244 -4.39 -2.36 -20.03
CA GLU A 244 -4.92 -2.62 -21.38
C GLU A 244 -5.67 -3.96 -21.44
N GLU A 245 -5.14 -5.01 -20.80
CA GLU A 245 -5.81 -6.32 -20.75
C GLU A 245 -7.18 -6.24 -20.02
N GLU A 246 -7.26 -5.45 -18.95
CA GLU A 246 -8.52 -5.19 -18.25
C GLU A 246 -9.47 -4.37 -19.14
N GLY A 247 -8.94 -3.42 -19.91
CA GLY A 247 -9.69 -2.61 -20.89
C GLY A 247 -10.40 -3.47 -21.92
N ILE A 248 -9.73 -4.48 -22.48
CA ILE A 248 -10.34 -5.42 -23.43
C ILE A 248 -11.62 -6.08 -22.84
N MET A 249 -11.61 -6.39 -21.54
CA MET A 249 -12.75 -7.02 -20.88
C MET A 249 -13.87 -6.04 -20.55
N VAL A 250 -13.54 -4.80 -20.18
CA VAL A 250 -14.55 -3.85 -19.68
C VAL A 250 -15.14 -2.94 -20.75
N ARG A 251 -14.41 -2.62 -21.85
CA ARG A 251 -14.88 -1.73 -22.92
C ARG A 251 -16.23 -2.15 -23.50
N PRO A 252 -16.43 -3.40 -23.93
CA PRO A 252 -17.70 -3.82 -24.53
C PRO A 252 -18.89 -3.72 -23.57
N LEU A 253 -18.63 -3.73 -22.26
CA LEU A 253 -19.65 -3.82 -21.24
C LEU A 253 -19.92 -2.50 -20.52
N LEU A 254 -18.89 -1.67 -20.31
CA LEU A 254 -18.97 -0.45 -19.51
C LEU A 254 -18.70 0.84 -20.31
N VAL A 255 -18.06 0.75 -21.47
CA VAL A 255 -17.74 1.94 -22.28
C VAL A 255 -18.64 2.02 -23.50
N ASP A 256 -18.67 0.99 -24.36
CA ASP A 256 -19.43 1.01 -25.60
C ASP A 256 -20.95 1.13 -25.38
N LYS A 257 -21.43 0.64 -24.22
CA LYS A 257 -22.85 0.76 -23.83
C LYS A 257 -23.22 2.10 -23.19
N TYR A 258 -22.24 2.88 -22.76
CA TYR A 258 -22.43 4.14 -22.02
C TYR A 258 -21.53 5.22 -22.64
N PRO A 259 -21.96 5.89 -23.73
CA PRO A 259 -21.11 6.83 -24.49
C PRO A 259 -20.60 8.02 -23.68
N GLU A 260 -21.25 8.34 -22.55
CA GLU A 260 -20.83 9.39 -21.62
C GLU A 260 -19.64 9.01 -20.74
N VAL A 261 -19.28 7.73 -20.69
CA VAL A 261 -18.16 7.21 -19.89
C VAL A 261 -16.86 7.34 -20.69
N ILE A 262 -15.83 7.83 -20.05
CA ILE A 262 -14.51 7.98 -20.67
C ILE A 262 -13.62 6.81 -20.29
N ASP A 263 -13.14 6.08 -21.29
CA ASP A 263 -12.17 5.01 -21.10
C ASP A 263 -10.75 5.55 -20.92
N MET A 264 -10.12 5.20 -19.80
CA MET A 264 -8.72 5.48 -19.50
C MET A 264 -7.89 4.19 -19.34
N SER A 265 -8.49 3.02 -19.65
CA SER A 265 -7.81 1.71 -19.53
C SER A 265 -6.64 1.60 -20.49
N GLY A 266 -5.47 1.25 -19.98
CA GLY A 266 -4.23 1.12 -20.74
C GLY A 266 -3.60 2.45 -21.21
N LYS A 267 -4.23 3.59 -20.94
CA LYS A 267 -3.81 4.90 -21.46
C LYS A 267 -2.89 5.69 -20.52
N LEU A 268 -2.71 5.22 -19.29
CA LEU A 268 -1.97 5.93 -18.26
C LEU A 268 -0.83 5.06 -17.70
N SER A 269 0.38 5.58 -17.71
CA SER A 269 1.46 5.08 -16.86
C SER A 269 1.09 5.26 -15.38
N LEU A 270 1.82 4.66 -14.46
CA LEU A 270 1.51 4.80 -13.03
C LEU A 270 1.71 6.25 -12.54
N ASP A 271 2.67 6.98 -13.07
CA ASP A 271 2.86 8.42 -12.79
C ASP A 271 1.64 9.24 -13.23
N GLU A 272 1.18 9.00 -14.46
CA GLU A 272 0.02 9.69 -15.01
C GLU A 272 -1.26 9.30 -14.28
N LEU A 273 -1.41 8.03 -13.87
CA LEU A 273 -2.54 7.59 -13.06
C LEU A 273 -2.56 8.28 -11.69
N ILE A 274 -1.42 8.46 -11.01
CA ILE A 274 -1.31 9.21 -9.75
C ILE A 274 -1.74 10.67 -9.98
N SER A 275 -1.21 11.29 -11.04
CA SER A 275 -1.56 12.65 -11.41
C SER A 275 -3.05 12.77 -11.75
N PHE A 276 -3.59 11.84 -12.53
CA PHE A 276 -5.01 11.81 -12.88
C PHE A 276 -5.90 11.67 -11.65
N ILE A 277 -5.60 10.71 -10.75
CA ILE A 277 -6.34 10.53 -9.50
C ILE A 277 -6.27 11.78 -8.62
N SER A 278 -5.16 12.53 -8.65
CA SER A 278 -5.05 13.78 -7.89
C SER A 278 -6.04 14.86 -8.33
N HIS A 279 -6.61 14.75 -9.54
CA HIS A 279 -7.62 15.65 -10.09
C HIS A 279 -9.04 15.04 -10.05
N MET A 280 -9.18 13.79 -9.64
CA MET A 280 -10.51 13.20 -9.42
C MET A 280 -11.10 13.71 -8.11
N ASP A 281 -12.42 13.80 -8.05
CA ASP A 281 -13.15 14.05 -6.81
C ASP A 281 -13.28 12.78 -5.99
N GLY A 282 -13.49 11.64 -6.66
CA GLY A 282 -13.60 10.33 -6.01
C GLY A 282 -13.15 9.15 -6.84
N VAL A 283 -12.82 8.06 -6.16
CA VAL A 283 -12.47 6.76 -6.74
C VAL A 283 -13.33 5.66 -6.13
N LEU A 284 -13.95 4.84 -6.99
CA LEU A 284 -14.66 3.62 -6.63
C LEU A 284 -13.87 2.41 -7.12
N ALA A 285 -13.47 1.52 -6.23
CA ALA A 285 -12.75 0.31 -6.59
C ALA A 285 -12.88 -0.80 -5.53
N ALA A 286 -12.51 -2.02 -5.86
CA ALA A 286 -12.17 -3.03 -4.87
C ALA A 286 -10.83 -2.68 -4.18
N SER A 287 -10.30 -3.57 -3.33
CA SER A 287 -9.00 -3.36 -2.64
C SER A 287 -7.81 -3.38 -3.61
N THR A 288 -7.64 -2.32 -4.39
CA THR A 288 -6.63 -2.18 -5.46
C THR A 288 -5.75 -0.96 -5.27
N GLY A 289 -4.68 -0.85 -6.07
CA GLY A 289 -3.75 0.28 -6.04
C GLY A 289 -4.42 1.64 -6.16
N PRO A 290 -5.27 1.90 -7.18
CA PRO A 290 -5.97 3.17 -7.38
C PRO A 290 -6.77 3.65 -6.16
N LEU A 291 -7.42 2.74 -5.44
CA LEU A 291 -8.15 3.07 -4.22
C LEU A 291 -7.22 3.64 -3.13
N HIS A 292 -6.07 2.98 -2.93
CA HIS A 292 -5.09 3.43 -1.93
C HIS A 292 -4.40 4.73 -2.35
N ILE A 293 -4.15 4.94 -3.66
CA ILE A 293 -3.63 6.20 -4.21
C ILE A 293 -4.60 7.33 -3.89
N ALA A 294 -5.89 7.18 -4.19
CA ALA A 294 -6.93 8.18 -3.92
C ALA A 294 -6.97 8.56 -2.43
N ALA A 295 -6.99 7.56 -1.56
CA ALA A 295 -7.02 7.79 -0.12
C ALA A 295 -5.77 8.55 0.39
N ALA A 296 -4.57 8.19 -0.10
CA ALA A 296 -3.32 8.84 0.25
C ALA A 296 -3.22 10.29 -0.27
N LEU A 297 -3.84 10.58 -1.42
CA LEU A 297 -4.00 11.92 -1.99
C LEU A 297 -5.11 12.75 -1.32
N GLY A 298 -5.84 12.19 -0.34
CA GLY A 298 -6.95 12.87 0.34
C GLY A 298 -8.20 13.04 -0.51
N ARG A 299 -8.33 12.29 -1.61
CA ARG A 299 -9.54 12.24 -2.44
C ARG A 299 -10.58 11.31 -1.82
N TYR A 300 -11.85 11.44 -2.21
CA TYR A 300 -12.84 10.44 -1.82
C TYR A 300 -12.44 9.07 -2.35
N ALA A 301 -12.45 8.06 -1.49
CA ALA A 301 -12.05 6.70 -1.84
C ALA A 301 -13.07 5.72 -1.28
N LEU A 302 -13.96 5.19 -2.14
CA LEU A 302 -14.95 4.20 -1.76
C LEU A 302 -14.48 2.81 -2.16
N GLY A 303 -14.17 1.99 -1.16
CA GLY A 303 -13.72 0.61 -1.34
C GLY A 303 -14.85 -0.41 -1.24
N LEU A 304 -14.91 -1.37 -2.18
CA LEU A 304 -15.81 -2.51 -2.10
C LEU A 304 -15.04 -3.75 -1.62
N TYR A 305 -15.52 -4.40 -0.56
CA TYR A 305 -14.73 -5.42 0.12
C TYR A 305 -15.47 -6.74 0.33
N ALA A 306 -14.75 -7.84 0.11
CA ALA A 306 -15.13 -9.14 0.62
C ALA A 306 -14.77 -9.25 2.11
N PRO A 307 -15.59 -9.94 2.94
CA PRO A 307 -15.34 -10.06 4.38
C PRO A 307 -14.24 -11.07 4.73
N MET A 308 -13.72 -11.81 3.76
CA MET A 308 -12.83 -12.94 4.00
C MET A 308 -11.39 -12.53 4.35
N ARG A 309 -10.77 -13.25 5.28
CA ARG A 309 -9.33 -13.12 5.55
C ARG A 309 -8.51 -13.83 4.46
N PRO A 310 -7.36 -13.26 4.04
CA PRO A 310 -6.67 -12.07 4.60
C PRO A 310 -7.04 -10.73 3.97
N ILE A 311 -7.99 -10.69 3.02
CA ILE A 311 -8.31 -9.51 2.17
C ILE A 311 -9.48 -8.66 2.71
N HIS A 312 -9.87 -8.83 3.98
CA HIS A 312 -10.97 -8.07 4.59
C HIS A 312 -10.60 -6.59 4.87
N PRO A 313 -11.59 -5.68 4.94
CA PRO A 313 -11.34 -4.24 5.11
C PRO A 313 -10.63 -3.88 6.42
N GLY A 314 -10.85 -4.63 7.51
CA GLY A 314 -10.14 -4.41 8.77
C GLY A 314 -8.62 -4.48 8.65
N ARG A 315 -8.10 -5.06 7.56
CA ARG A 315 -6.67 -5.07 7.25
C ARG A 315 -6.29 -4.15 6.09
N TRP A 316 -7.15 -3.99 5.11
CA TRP A 316 -6.80 -3.38 3.83
C TRP A 316 -7.71 -2.23 3.42
N ALA A 317 -8.58 -1.72 4.30
CA ALA A 317 -9.38 -0.55 3.97
C ALA A 317 -8.48 0.61 3.51
N PRO A 318 -8.96 1.50 2.62
CA PRO A 318 -8.23 2.72 2.30
C PRO A 318 -8.10 3.57 3.57
N ILE A 319 -6.94 4.23 3.75
CA ILE A 319 -6.68 5.12 4.87
C ILE A 319 -6.58 6.55 4.35
N GLY A 320 -7.50 7.39 4.72
CA GLY A 320 -7.58 8.79 4.34
C GLY A 320 -8.73 9.48 5.06
N LYS A 321 -8.72 10.80 5.11
CA LYS A 321 -9.80 11.59 5.76
C LYS A 321 -11.16 11.43 5.06
N LYS A 322 -11.15 11.11 3.75
CA LYS A 322 -12.32 10.92 2.89
C LYS A 322 -12.41 9.48 2.37
N ALA A 323 -11.89 8.52 3.15
CA ALA A 323 -11.84 7.12 2.75
C ALA A 323 -12.90 6.30 3.49
N GLU A 324 -13.71 5.58 2.73
CA GLU A 324 -14.80 4.72 3.22
C GLU A 324 -14.78 3.36 2.53
N TYR A 325 -15.53 2.40 3.08
CA TYR A 325 -15.70 1.11 2.44
C TYR A 325 -17.07 0.49 2.73
N LEU A 326 -17.53 -0.33 1.78
CA LEU A 326 -18.68 -1.19 1.94
C LEU A 326 -18.26 -2.65 2.07
N VAL A 327 -18.90 -3.37 2.98
CA VAL A 327 -18.72 -4.81 3.19
C VAL A 327 -20.02 -5.42 3.73
N LYS A 328 -20.50 -6.48 3.08
CA LYS A 328 -21.62 -7.30 3.58
C LYS A 328 -21.08 -8.41 4.48
N ASP A 329 -21.88 -8.82 5.47
CA ASP A 329 -21.60 -9.93 6.38
C ASP A 329 -20.12 -10.04 6.80
N LYS A 330 -19.69 -9.13 7.68
CA LYS A 330 -18.29 -8.97 8.14
C LYS A 330 -17.63 -10.27 8.66
N TYR A 331 -18.41 -11.30 8.91
CA TYR A 331 -17.94 -12.57 9.48
C TYR A 331 -18.04 -13.75 8.51
N CYS A 332 -18.51 -13.55 7.29
CA CYS A 332 -18.63 -14.61 6.29
C CYS A 332 -17.29 -15.30 6.00
N SER A 333 -17.29 -16.62 6.00
CA SER A 333 -16.13 -17.45 5.70
C SER A 333 -16.34 -18.42 4.53
N LYS A 334 -17.52 -18.36 3.87
CA LYS A 334 -17.97 -19.34 2.85
C LYS A 334 -17.09 -19.35 1.59
N CYS A 335 -16.54 -18.19 1.18
CA CYS A 335 -15.90 -18.02 -0.13
C CYS A 335 -14.39 -18.29 -0.16
N LYS A 336 -13.80 -18.91 0.88
CA LYS A 336 -12.33 -19.10 0.98
C LYS A 336 -11.67 -19.80 -0.20
N LYS A 337 -12.40 -20.69 -0.88
CA LYS A 337 -11.88 -21.50 -2.00
C LYS A 337 -12.49 -21.15 -3.36
N LYS A 338 -13.42 -20.19 -3.42
CA LYS A 338 -14.11 -19.78 -4.66
C LYS A 338 -13.42 -18.56 -5.26
N ASN A 339 -13.37 -18.44 -6.58
CA ASN A 339 -12.90 -17.24 -7.28
C ASN A 339 -13.90 -16.07 -7.14
N ARG A 340 -15.20 -16.36 -7.01
CA ARG A 340 -16.27 -15.38 -6.79
C ARG A 340 -16.63 -15.29 -5.31
N CYS A 341 -17.15 -14.14 -4.89
CA CYS A 341 -17.56 -13.88 -3.52
C CYS A 341 -18.95 -13.24 -3.50
N GLU A 342 -19.97 -14.04 -3.21
CA GLU A 342 -21.36 -13.61 -3.12
C GLU A 342 -21.56 -12.39 -2.19
N CYS A 343 -20.74 -12.26 -1.14
CA CYS A 343 -20.86 -11.14 -0.20
C CYS A 343 -20.47 -9.79 -0.82
N ILE A 344 -19.44 -9.71 -1.67
CA ILE A 344 -19.11 -8.47 -2.34
C ILE A 344 -20.08 -8.21 -3.49
N GLU A 345 -20.47 -9.26 -4.23
CA GLU A 345 -21.41 -9.17 -5.34
C GLU A 345 -22.82 -8.75 -4.86
N SER A 346 -23.19 -9.06 -3.61
CA SER A 346 -24.48 -8.67 -3.02
C SER A 346 -24.53 -7.23 -2.48
N ILE A 347 -23.43 -6.48 -2.50
CA ILE A 347 -23.49 -5.04 -2.29
C ILE A 347 -24.26 -4.45 -3.47
N THR A 348 -25.40 -3.84 -3.22
CA THR A 348 -26.28 -3.39 -4.30
C THR A 348 -25.78 -2.09 -4.94
N PRO A 349 -26.01 -1.86 -6.26
CA PRO A 349 -25.72 -0.59 -6.92
C PRO A 349 -26.39 0.61 -6.22
N ALA A 350 -27.58 0.43 -5.65
CA ALA A 350 -28.28 1.46 -4.89
C ALA A 350 -27.52 1.88 -3.60
N GLU A 351 -26.95 0.91 -2.87
CA GLU A 351 -26.11 1.19 -1.69
C GLU A 351 -24.85 1.96 -2.08
N VAL A 352 -24.19 1.54 -3.16
CA VAL A 352 -22.98 2.22 -3.70
C VAL A 352 -23.33 3.63 -4.14
N LYS A 353 -24.41 3.82 -4.91
CA LYS A 353 -24.91 5.15 -5.29
C LYS A 353 -25.18 6.02 -4.05
N GLY A 354 -25.83 5.48 -3.03
CA GLY A 354 -26.12 6.21 -1.79
C GLY A 354 -24.86 6.72 -1.09
N GLN A 355 -23.75 5.96 -1.12
CA GLN A 355 -22.47 6.43 -0.58
C GLN A 355 -21.80 7.45 -1.49
N ILE A 356 -21.83 7.24 -2.82
CA ILE A 356 -21.25 8.20 -3.79
C ILE A 356 -21.98 9.56 -3.70
N LEU A 357 -23.29 9.58 -3.54
CA LEU A 357 -24.06 10.84 -3.41
C LEU A 357 -23.68 11.65 -2.17
N LYS A 358 -23.21 11.02 -1.08
CA LYS A 358 -22.69 11.70 0.11
C LYS A 358 -21.33 12.38 -0.11
N MET A 359 -20.65 12.08 -1.21
CA MET A 359 -19.37 12.69 -1.57
C MET A 359 -19.55 14.02 -2.31
N LEU A 360 -20.75 14.28 -2.82
CA LEU A 360 -21.07 15.54 -3.47
C LEU A 360 -20.93 16.69 -2.47
N PRO A 361 -20.46 17.88 -2.93
CA PRO A 361 -20.28 19.06 -2.08
C PRO A 361 -21.60 19.59 -1.55
#